data_e9f3e4a1193c45f7a50f5d65b0194e44
#
_entry.id   e9f3e4a1193c45f7a50f5d65b0194e44
#
_cell.length_a   1.000
_cell.length_b   1.000
_cell.length_c   1.000
_cell.angle_alpha   90.00
_cell.angle_beta   90.00
_cell.angle_gamma   90.00
#
_symmetry.space_group_name_H-M   'P 1'
#
loop_
_entity.id
_entity.type
_entity.pdbx_description
1 polymer ?
#
loop_
_entity_poly.entity_id
_entity_poly.type
_entity_poly.pdbx_seq_one_letter_code
_entity_poly.pdbx_strand_id
1 'polypeptide(L)'
;RAAERELDPVFCREAELDRMVEILCRRQKNDPCLIGEPGVGKTALAEGLALRIAAGQVPRALQGRRLLALDMASLVAGTKYRGDFEERLKNLLEELVRDGTAILFIDEFHTIVGAGAAEGAIDAASILKPVLARGELQLIGATTNQEFRTHIQKDAALERRFGRVQVEEPTPAQAVEILNGLAPRYERYHNVRLPPQTLQA
;
A
#
# COMPACT_ATOMS: atom_id res chain seq x y z
N ARG A 1 -7.73 3.98 -12.55
CA ARG A 1 -8.57 4.65 -11.51
C ARG A 1 -8.00 6.01 -11.12
N ALA A 2 -6.74 6.13 -10.67
CA ALA A 2 -6.17 7.44 -10.30
C ALA A 2 -6.19 8.44 -11.48
N ALA A 3 -5.78 8.01 -12.67
CA ALA A 3 -5.81 8.84 -13.88
C ALA A 3 -7.23 9.22 -14.31
N GLU A 4 -8.23 8.40 -14.01
CA GLU A 4 -9.65 8.60 -14.31
C GLU A 4 -10.39 9.36 -13.20
N ARG A 5 -9.69 9.77 -12.13
CA ARG A 5 -10.23 10.46 -10.96
C ARG A 5 -11.33 9.69 -10.22
N GLU A 6 -11.27 8.37 -10.25
CA GLU A 6 -12.20 7.49 -9.53
C GLU A 6 -11.86 7.34 -8.04
N LEU A 7 -10.59 7.64 -7.65
CA LEU A 7 -10.14 7.55 -6.27
C LEU A 7 -10.55 8.78 -5.47
N ASP A 8 -10.81 8.56 -4.18
CA ASP A 8 -11.09 9.65 -3.26
C ASP A 8 -9.83 10.45 -2.91
N PRO A 9 -9.93 11.78 -2.78
CA PRO A 9 -8.82 12.59 -2.29
C PRO A 9 -8.52 12.23 -0.83
N VAL A 10 -7.24 12.32 -0.48
CA VAL A 10 -6.76 12.06 0.88
C VAL A 10 -6.51 13.40 1.57
N PHE A 11 -7.02 13.54 2.78
CA PHE A 11 -6.93 14.75 3.59
C PHE A 11 -6.13 14.48 4.86
N CYS A 12 -5.44 15.50 5.37
CA CYS A 12 -4.69 15.49 6.64
C CYS A 12 -3.61 14.39 6.71
N ARG A 13 -2.99 14.03 5.57
CA ARG A 13 -1.98 12.95 5.47
C ARG A 13 -0.75 13.37 4.66
N GLU A 14 -0.50 14.67 4.56
CA GLU A 14 0.59 15.23 3.76
C GLU A 14 1.96 14.73 4.25
N ALA A 15 2.17 14.69 5.56
CA ALA A 15 3.43 14.26 6.16
C ALA A 15 3.75 12.79 5.87
N GLU A 16 2.75 11.91 5.97
CA GLU A 16 2.91 10.48 5.65
C GLU A 16 3.16 10.29 4.14
N LEU A 17 2.45 11.01 3.28
CA LEU A 17 2.64 10.96 1.84
C LEU A 17 4.04 11.46 1.44
N ASP A 18 4.50 12.57 2.03
CA ASP A 18 5.84 13.10 1.79
C ASP A 18 6.91 12.11 2.27
N ARG A 19 6.68 11.45 3.39
CA ARG A 19 7.58 10.40 3.89
C ARG A 19 7.63 9.18 2.98
N MET A 20 6.50 8.76 2.42
CA MET A 20 6.46 7.70 1.41
C MET A 20 7.29 8.06 0.17
N VAL A 21 7.09 9.28 -0.35
CA VAL A 21 7.83 9.81 -1.50
C VAL A 21 9.33 9.85 -1.21
N GLU A 22 9.73 10.37 -0.04
CA GLU A 22 11.12 10.40 0.40
C GLU A 22 11.75 9.00 0.40
N ILE A 23 11.07 8.01 1.01
CA ILE A 23 11.56 6.64 1.09
C ILE A 23 11.71 6.04 -0.32
N LEU A 24 10.70 6.17 -1.18
CA LEU A 24 10.74 5.66 -2.55
C LEU A 24 11.88 6.25 -3.39
N CYS A 25 12.34 7.46 -3.08
CA CYS A 25 13.44 8.12 -3.76
C CYS A 25 14.83 7.77 -3.20
N ARG A 26 14.93 6.97 -2.15
CA ARG A 26 16.20 6.54 -1.55
C ARG A 26 16.91 5.50 -2.41
N ARG A 27 18.22 5.40 -2.27
CA ARG A 27 19.03 4.34 -2.90
C ARG A 27 18.91 2.99 -2.15
N GLN A 28 18.67 3.04 -0.84
CA GLN A 28 18.52 1.89 0.04
C GLN A 28 17.36 2.13 0.99
N LYS A 29 16.77 1.08 1.54
CA LYS A 29 15.55 1.13 2.35
C LYS A 29 14.46 1.94 1.64
N ASN A 30 14.27 1.65 0.36
CA ASN A 30 13.42 2.40 -0.55
C ASN A 30 12.02 1.80 -0.75
N ASP A 31 11.65 0.86 0.09
CA ASP A 31 10.31 0.27 0.15
C ASP A 31 9.57 0.81 1.39
N PRO A 32 8.55 1.68 1.26
CA PRO A 32 7.77 2.16 2.39
C PRO A 32 6.96 1.02 3.04
N CYS A 33 6.95 0.98 4.37
CA CYS A 33 6.03 0.15 5.13
C CYS A 33 5.10 1.05 5.96
N LEU A 34 3.81 1.07 5.61
CA LEU A 34 2.76 1.79 6.32
C LEU A 34 2.39 0.98 7.55
N ILE A 35 2.63 1.53 8.73
CA ILE A 35 2.46 0.84 10.00
C ILE A 35 1.42 1.58 10.82
N GLY A 36 0.34 0.91 11.19
CA GLY A 36 -0.73 1.50 12.00
C GLY A 36 -1.86 0.50 12.22
N GLU A 37 -2.75 0.83 13.13
CA GLU A 37 -3.88 -0.02 13.49
C GLU A 37 -4.86 -0.20 12.29
N PRO A 38 -5.70 -1.24 12.30
CA PRO A 38 -6.73 -1.39 11.28
C PRO A 38 -7.64 -0.16 11.20
N GLY A 39 -7.99 0.26 9.98
CA GLY A 39 -8.92 1.38 9.77
C GLY A 39 -8.30 2.79 9.79
N VAL A 40 -7.02 2.97 10.13
CA VAL A 40 -6.38 4.31 10.19
C VAL A 40 -6.15 4.97 8.82
N GLY A 41 -6.44 4.29 7.71
CA GLY A 41 -6.34 4.86 6.36
C GLY A 41 -5.05 4.51 5.59
N LYS A 42 -4.41 3.36 5.88
CA LYS A 42 -3.19 2.92 5.16
C LYS A 42 -3.43 2.74 3.66
N THR A 43 -4.53 2.13 3.28
CA THR A 43 -4.92 1.94 1.88
C THR A 43 -5.19 3.27 1.19
N ALA A 44 -5.87 4.21 1.88
CA ALA A 44 -6.10 5.56 1.37
C ALA A 44 -4.78 6.32 1.10
N LEU A 45 -3.75 6.12 1.93
CA LEU A 45 -2.42 6.71 1.67
C LEU A 45 -1.80 6.18 0.37
N ALA A 46 -1.92 4.89 0.08
CA ALA A 46 -1.46 4.34 -1.19
C ALA A 46 -2.23 4.95 -2.37
N GLU A 47 -3.54 5.11 -2.25
CA GLU A 47 -4.38 5.78 -3.25
C GLU A 47 -4.01 7.26 -3.41
N GLY A 48 -3.75 7.98 -2.32
CA GLY A 48 -3.27 9.36 -2.32
C GLY A 48 -1.93 9.53 -3.05
N LEU A 49 -1.01 8.59 -2.85
CA LEU A 49 0.25 8.55 -3.60
C LEU A 49 0.00 8.33 -5.10
N ALA A 50 -0.91 7.42 -5.46
CA ALA A 50 -1.27 7.19 -6.86
C ALA A 50 -1.87 8.43 -7.52
N LEU A 51 -2.69 9.20 -6.78
CA LEU A 51 -3.21 10.50 -7.24
C LEU A 51 -2.10 11.53 -7.45
N ARG A 52 -1.14 11.64 -6.53
CA ARG A 52 0.02 12.55 -6.67
C ARG A 52 0.89 12.17 -7.88
N ILE A 53 1.13 10.88 -8.11
CA ILE A 53 1.88 10.40 -9.29
C ILE A 53 1.14 10.77 -10.57
N ALA A 54 -0.16 10.50 -10.64
CA ALA A 54 -1.00 10.80 -11.81
C ALA A 54 -1.08 12.32 -12.10
N ALA A 55 -1.06 13.15 -11.06
CA ALA A 55 -1.04 14.62 -11.17
C ALA A 55 0.36 15.19 -11.47
N GLY A 56 1.41 14.36 -11.50
CA GLY A 56 2.79 14.83 -11.65
C GLY A 56 3.35 15.55 -10.42
N GLN A 57 2.67 15.48 -9.27
CA GLN A 57 3.04 16.14 -8.01
C GLN A 57 4.05 15.30 -7.20
N VAL A 58 5.02 14.73 -7.89
CA VAL A 58 6.08 13.89 -7.31
C VAL A 58 7.43 14.21 -7.96
N PRO A 59 8.55 13.90 -7.29
CA PRO A 59 9.89 14.05 -7.88
C PRO A 59 10.04 13.26 -9.20
N ARG A 60 10.97 13.69 -10.05
CA ARG A 60 11.24 13.07 -11.35
C ARG A 60 11.41 11.56 -11.31
N ALA A 61 12.00 11.03 -10.24
CA ALA A 61 12.22 9.59 -10.05
C ALA A 61 10.90 8.78 -9.96
N LEU A 62 9.79 9.42 -9.60
CA LEU A 62 8.47 8.80 -9.47
C LEU A 62 7.51 9.19 -10.58
N GLN A 63 7.87 10.13 -11.46
CA GLN A 63 7.03 10.51 -12.59
C GLN A 63 6.90 9.35 -13.59
N GLY A 64 5.68 9.10 -14.06
CA GLY A 64 5.40 7.99 -14.97
C GLY A 64 5.39 6.61 -14.30
N ARG A 65 5.65 6.52 -13.01
CA ARG A 65 5.50 5.25 -12.26
C ARG A 65 4.02 4.90 -12.12
N ARG A 66 3.75 3.62 -11.98
CA ARG A 66 2.40 3.08 -11.80
C ARG A 66 2.30 2.37 -10.46
N LEU A 67 1.37 2.79 -9.61
CA LEU A 67 1.08 2.09 -8.37
C LEU A 67 0.02 1.01 -8.63
N LEU A 68 0.35 -0.24 -8.37
CA LEU A 68 -0.50 -1.40 -8.60
C LEU A 68 -0.77 -2.10 -7.27
N ALA A 69 -2.04 -2.25 -6.91
CA ALA A 69 -2.43 -3.01 -5.73
C ALA A 69 -2.47 -4.52 -6.07
N LEU A 70 -1.80 -5.31 -5.26
CA LEU A 70 -1.84 -6.77 -5.35
C LEU A 70 -2.97 -7.29 -4.45
N ASP A 71 -3.95 -7.92 -5.06
CA ASP A 71 -4.99 -8.65 -4.37
C ASP A 71 -4.62 -10.14 -4.29
N MET A 72 -4.18 -10.55 -3.11
CA MET A 72 -3.80 -11.95 -2.85
C MET A 72 -4.98 -12.91 -2.98
N ALA A 73 -6.18 -12.48 -2.59
CA ALA A 73 -7.38 -13.31 -2.71
C ALA A 73 -7.68 -13.64 -4.18
N SER A 74 -7.55 -12.66 -5.06
CA SER A 74 -7.71 -12.84 -6.50
C SER A 74 -6.64 -13.77 -7.11
N LEU A 75 -5.40 -13.75 -6.60
CA LEU A 75 -4.36 -14.65 -7.06
C LEU A 75 -4.61 -16.11 -6.68
N VAL A 76 -5.16 -16.34 -5.49
CA VAL A 76 -5.53 -17.67 -4.99
C VAL A 76 -6.81 -18.18 -5.66
N ALA A 77 -7.73 -17.30 -6.03
CA ALA A 77 -8.99 -17.67 -6.64
C ALA A 77 -8.79 -18.48 -7.93
N GLY A 78 -9.40 -19.67 -7.99
CA GLY A 78 -9.33 -20.57 -9.14
C GLY A 78 -8.03 -21.39 -9.26
N THR A 79 -7.11 -21.32 -8.28
CA THR A 79 -6.00 -22.27 -8.20
C THR A 79 -6.46 -23.53 -7.46
N LYS A 80 -6.23 -24.70 -8.05
CA LYS A 80 -6.54 -26.00 -7.43
C LYS A 80 -5.36 -26.54 -6.63
N TYR A 81 -4.16 -26.15 -7.00
CA TYR A 81 -2.91 -26.64 -6.41
C TYR A 81 -2.02 -25.48 -6.02
N ARG A 82 -1.19 -25.71 -5.01
CA ARG A 82 -0.18 -24.74 -4.52
C ARG A 82 0.72 -24.24 -5.66
N GLY A 83 1.17 -25.14 -6.53
CA GLY A 83 2.05 -24.81 -7.66
C GLY A 83 1.43 -23.80 -8.64
N ASP A 84 0.12 -23.86 -8.87
CA ASP A 84 -0.57 -22.92 -9.76
C ASP A 84 -0.49 -21.47 -9.25
N PHE A 85 -0.62 -21.29 -7.93
CA PHE A 85 -0.47 -19.98 -7.30
C PHE A 85 0.97 -19.47 -7.36
N GLU A 86 1.93 -20.33 -7.01
CA GLU A 86 3.36 -19.98 -7.04
C GLU A 86 3.80 -19.55 -8.44
N GLU A 87 3.36 -20.26 -9.46
CA GLU A 87 3.63 -19.93 -10.86
C GLU A 87 2.97 -18.61 -11.27
N ARG A 88 1.71 -18.37 -10.91
CA ARG A 88 1.03 -17.10 -11.19
C ARG A 88 1.72 -15.91 -10.55
N LEU A 89 2.09 -16.04 -9.26
CA LEU A 89 2.78 -14.96 -8.54
C LEU A 89 4.14 -14.69 -9.17
N LYS A 90 4.90 -15.74 -9.51
CA LYS A 90 6.21 -15.62 -10.16
C LYS A 90 6.09 -14.91 -11.50
N ASN A 91 5.17 -15.34 -12.36
CA ASN A 91 4.95 -14.75 -13.68
C ASN A 91 4.54 -13.25 -13.56
N LEU A 92 3.66 -12.93 -12.62
CA LEU A 92 3.27 -11.53 -12.33
C LEU A 92 4.49 -10.69 -11.92
N LEU A 93 5.30 -11.17 -10.99
CA LEU A 93 6.48 -10.43 -10.54
C LEU A 93 7.52 -10.26 -11.65
N GLU A 94 7.75 -11.28 -12.49
CA GLU A 94 8.63 -11.19 -13.66
C GLU A 94 8.13 -10.15 -14.67
N GLU A 95 6.81 -10.07 -14.89
CA GLU A 95 6.20 -9.06 -15.75
C GLU A 95 6.41 -7.64 -15.18
N LEU A 96 6.16 -7.45 -13.88
CA LEU A 96 6.34 -6.17 -13.21
C LEU A 96 7.80 -5.69 -13.20
N VAL A 97 8.73 -6.62 -12.99
CA VAL A 97 10.17 -6.32 -13.07
C VAL A 97 10.56 -5.92 -14.48
N ARG A 98 10.04 -6.60 -15.50
CA ARG A 98 10.31 -6.28 -16.91
C ARG A 98 9.71 -4.93 -17.31
N ASP A 99 8.51 -4.58 -16.81
CA ASP A 99 7.88 -3.28 -17.02
C ASP A 99 8.74 -2.13 -16.44
N GLY A 100 9.35 -2.34 -15.28
CA GLY A 100 10.29 -1.41 -14.64
C GLY A 100 9.65 -0.10 -14.14
N THR A 101 8.37 0.16 -14.43
CA THR A 101 7.63 1.35 -13.98
C THR A 101 6.73 1.10 -12.79
N ALA A 102 6.47 -0.16 -12.46
CA ALA A 102 5.55 -0.55 -11.42
C ALA A 102 6.12 -0.32 -10.01
N ILE A 103 5.26 0.15 -9.12
CA ILE A 103 5.41 0.11 -7.65
C ILE A 103 4.27 -0.77 -7.15
N LEU A 104 4.57 -1.83 -6.43
CA LEU A 104 3.59 -2.78 -5.94
C LEU A 104 3.09 -2.35 -4.56
N PHE A 105 1.78 -2.24 -4.38
CA PHE A 105 1.17 -2.07 -3.05
C PHE A 105 0.57 -3.38 -2.57
N ILE A 106 0.92 -3.78 -1.36
CA ILE A 106 0.38 -4.99 -0.71
C ILE A 106 -0.19 -4.61 0.64
N ASP A 107 -1.50 -4.70 0.77
CA ASP A 107 -2.15 -4.58 2.06
C ASP A 107 -1.96 -5.87 2.86
N GLU A 108 -2.00 -5.76 4.19
CA GLU A 108 -1.73 -6.87 5.11
C GLU A 108 -0.46 -7.67 4.73
N PHE A 109 0.62 -6.96 4.38
CA PHE A 109 1.88 -7.53 3.88
C PHE A 109 2.43 -8.65 4.76
N HIS A 110 2.16 -8.61 6.07
CA HIS A 110 2.54 -9.65 7.03
C HIS A 110 1.95 -11.02 6.70
N THR A 111 0.78 -11.09 6.05
CA THR A 111 0.16 -12.36 5.66
C THR A 111 0.99 -13.11 4.63
N ILE A 112 1.73 -12.37 3.80
CA ILE A 112 2.61 -12.94 2.78
C ILE A 112 3.93 -13.40 3.39
N VAL A 113 4.54 -12.57 4.24
CA VAL A 113 5.88 -12.84 4.77
C VAL A 113 5.88 -13.71 6.03
N GLY A 114 4.74 -13.79 6.73
CA GLY A 114 4.57 -14.57 7.96
C GLY A 114 4.02 -15.99 7.76
N ALA A 115 3.52 -16.32 6.59
CA ALA A 115 2.83 -17.59 6.32
C ALA A 115 3.75 -18.84 6.28
N GLY A 116 5.07 -18.67 6.37
CA GLY A 116 6.05 -19.76 6.20
C GLY A 116 6.08 -20.85 7.29
N ALA A 117 5.19 -20.84 8.28
CA ALA A 117 5.26 -21.77 9.41
C ALA A 117 4.08 -22.76 9.51
N ALA A 118 3.02 -22.63 8.71
CA ALA A 118 1.89 -23.56 8.75
C ALA A 118 1.97 -24.58 7.60
N GLU A 119 1.84 -25.85 7.92
CA GLU A 119 1.70 -26.92 6.92
C GLU A 119 0.51 -26.60 6.00
N GLY A 120 0.78 -26.42 4.70
CA GLY A 120 -0.23 -26.06 3.69
C GLY A 120 -0.38 -24.54 3.42
N ALA A 121 0.31 -23.65 4.14
CA ALA A 121 0.33 -22.24 3.81
C ALA A 121 1.09 -22.00 2.49
N ILE A 122 0.54 -21.09 1.68
CA ILE A 122 1.14 -20.69 0.42
C ILE A 122 2.37 -19.84 0.73
N ASP A 123 3.55 -20.32 0.38
CA ASP A 123 4.81 -19.63 0.64
C ASP A 123 5.12 -18.55 -0.42
N ALA A 124 4.28 -17.52 -0.44
CA ALA A 124 4.54 -16.36 -1.28
C ALA A 124 5.82 -15.59 -0.86
N ALA A 125 6.26 -15.76 0.39
CA ALA A 125 7.47 -15.13 0.91
C ALA A 125 8.72 -15.62 0.17
N SER A 126 8.82 -16.93 -0.11
CA SER A 126 9.97 -17.50 -0.82
C SER A 126 10.15 -16.94 -2.24
N ILE A 127 9.06 -16.52 -2.86
CA ILE A 127 9.05 -15.94 -4.21
C ILE A 127 9.32 -14.43 -4.16
N LEU A 128 8.71 -13.74 -3.22
CA LEU A 128 8.77 -12.28 -3.13
C LEU A 128 10.11 -11.76 -2.55
N LYS A 129 10.63 -12.41 -1.50
CA LYS A 129 11.86 -12.00 -0.82
C LYS A 129 13.08 -11.89 -1.76
N PRO A 130 13.36 -12.83 -2.68
CA PRO A 130 14.47 -12.69 -3.61
C PRO A 130 14.34 -11.48 -4.53
N VAL A 131 13.15 -11.19 -5.06
CA VAL A 131 12.89 -10.04 -5.93
C VAL A 131 13.12 -8.74 -5.19
N LEU A 132 12.61 -8.64 -3.95
CA LEU A 132 12.84 -7.50 -3.07
C LEU A 132 14.32 -7.37 -2.72
N ALA A 133 15.00 -8.45 -2.33
CA ALA A 133 16.40 -8.42 -1.94
C ALA A 133 17.31 -7.88 -3.06
N ARG A 134 17.01 -8.22 -4.32
CA ARG A 134 17.74 -7.70 -5.49
C ARG A 134 17.39 -6.26 -5.86
N GLY A 135 16.30 -5.71 -5.32
CA GLY A 135 15.85 -4.36 -5.64
C GLY A 135 15.29 -4.19 -7.04
N GLU A 136 14.82 -5.27 -7.63
CA GLU A 136 14.26 -5.30 -8.98
C GLU A 136 12.86 -4.69 -9.06
N LEU A 137 12.14 -4.69 -7.94
CA LEU A 137 10.79 -4.13 -7.80
C LEU A 137 10.71 -3.30 -6.52
N GLN A 138 10.07 -2.14 -6.60
CA GLN A 138 9.71 -1.36 -5.41
C GLN A 138 8.36 -1.80 -4.88
N LEU A 139 8.25 -1.86 -3.55
CA LEU A 139 7.05 -2.31 -2.86
C LEU A 139 6.65 -1.34 -1.75
N ILE A 140 5.36 -1.11 -1.60
CA ILE A 140 4.75 -0.46 -0.45
C ILE A 140 3.97 -1.52 0.31
N GLY A 141 4.40 -1.84 1.53
CA GLY A 141 3.67 -2.75 2.41
C GLY A 141 2.80 -1.98 3.40
N ALA A 142 1.65 -2.56 3.76
CA ALA A 142 0.83 -2.06 4.87
C ALA A 142 0.63 -3.16 5.90
N THR A 143 0.74 -2.81 7.18
CA THR A 143 0.64 -3.78 8.28
C THR A 143 0.34 -3.08 9.61
N THR A 144 0.14 -3.85 10.69
CA THR A 144 0.02 -3.33 12.04
C THR A 144 1.38 -3.20 12.74
N ASN A 145 1.43 -2.47 13.86
CA ASN A 145 2.63 -2.34 14.69
C ASN A 145 3.13 -3.71 15.19
N GLN A 146 2.22 -4.57 15.61
CA GLN A 146 2.54 -5.90 16.13
C GLN A 146 3.13 -6.79 15.04
N GLU A 147 2.47 -6.88 13.90
CA GLU A 147 2.88 -7.72 12.78
C GLU A 147 4.20 -7.26 12.15
N PHE A 148 4.43 -5.93 12.09
CA PHE A 148 5.71 -5.40 11.66
C PHE A 148 6.87 -5.90 12.53
N ARG A 149 6.71 -5.84 13.85
CA ARG A 149 7.73 -6.31 14.80
C ARG A 149 7.96 -7.82 14.71
N THR A 150 6.90 -8.58 14.48
CA THR A 150 6.93 -10.04 14.47
C THR A 150 7.52 -10.59 13.18
N HIS A 151 7.13 -10.07 12.03
CA HIS A 151 7.41 -10.67 10.73
C HIS A 151 8.41 -9.90 9.87
N ILE A 152 8.47 -8.57 9.98
CA ILE A 152 9.31 -7.75 9.10
C ILE A 152 10.61 -7.37 9.80
N GLN A 153 10.52 -6.87 11.02
CA GLN A 153 11.70 -6.38 11.76
C GLN A 153 12.66 -7.49 12.13
N LYS A 154 12.19 -8.73 12.33
CA LYS A 154 13.02 -9.89 12.64
C LYS A 154 13.69 -10.50 11.42
N ASP A 155 13.22 -10.20 10.23
CA ASP A 155 13.81 -10.67 8.99
C ASP A 155 14.82 -9.65 8.46
N ALA A 156 16.10 -9.98 8.55
CA ALA A 156 17.19 -9.09 8.18
C ALA A 156 17.14 -8.64 6.70
N ALA A 157 16.61 -9.46 5.81
CA ALA A 157 16.47 -9.11 4.39
C ALA A 157 15.40 -8.04 4.18
N LEU A 158 14.25 -8.19 4.86
CA LEU A 158 13.15 -7.24 4.80
C LEU A 158 13.48 -5.95 5.58
N GLU A 159 14.08 -6.06 6.77
CA GLU A 159 14.45 -4.91 7.60
C GLU A 159 15.38 -3.93 6.87
N ARG A 160 16.28 -4.45 6.03
CA ARG A 160 17.20 -3.64 5.22
C ARG A 160 16.52 -2.95 4.04
N ARG A 161 15.32 -3.37 3.67
CA ARG A 161 14.58 -2.87 2.51
C ARG A 161 13.49 -1.88 2.90
N PHE A 162 12.83 -2.11 4.03
CA PHE A 162 11.68 -1.32 4.43
C PHE A 162 12.03 -0.08 5.24
N GLY A 163 11.51 1.08 4.82
CA GLY A 163 11.46 2.31 5.57
C GLY A 163 10.09 2.48 6.24
N ARG A 164 10.08 2.78 7.54
CA ARG A 164 8.83 2.92 8.31
C ARG A 164 8.13 4.23 8.00
N VAL A 165 6.80 4.12 7.82
CA VAL A 165 5.87 5.24 7.79
C VAL A 165 4.80 4.95 8.82
N GLN A 166 4.87 5.63 9.97
CA GLN A 166 3.88 5.49 11.03
C GLN A 166 2.59 6.19 10.61
N VAL A 167 1.45 5.51 10.74
CA VAL A 167 0.13 6.02 10.41
C VAL A 167 -0.71 5.97 11.68
N GLU A 168 -0.86 7.13 12.30
CA GLU A 168 -1.65 7.27 13.52
C GLU A 168 -3.14 7.49 13.20
N GLU A 169 -3.99 7.26 14.19
CA GLU A 169 -5.38 7.65 14.09
C GLU A 169 -5.50 9.17 13.93
N PRO A 170 -6.43 9.67 13.09
CA PRO A 170 -6.65 11.10 12.98
C PRO A 170 -7.17 11.66 14.31
N THR A 171 -6.71 12.84 14.66
CA THR A 171 -7.30 13.58 15.77
C THR A 171 -8.75 13.93 15.47
N PRO A 172 -9.60 14.22 16.48
CA PRO A 172 -10.99 14.63 16.23
C PRO A 172 -11.11 15.80 15.24
N ALA A 173 -10.21 16.77 15.32
CA ALA A 173 -10.18 17.90 14.38
C ALA A 173 -9.86 17.44 12.94
N GLN A 174 -8.88 16.59 12.76
CA GLN A 174 -8.54 15.99 11.46
C GLN A 174 -9.68 15.10 10.94
N ALA A 175 -10.35 14.35 11.81
CA ALA A 175 -11.50 13.53 11.42
C ALA A 175 -12.62 14.38 10.83
N VAL A 176 -12.94 15.52 11.47
CA VAL A 176 -13.94 16.49 10.95
C VAL A 176 -13.48 17.06 9.59
N GLU A 177 -12.21 17.38 9.44
CA GLU A 177 -11.66 17.89 8.17
C GLU A 177 -11.76 16.83 7.05
N ILE A 178 -11.41 15.56 7.35
CA ILE A 178 -11.55 14.43 6.42
C ILE A 178 -13.02 14.26 6.01
N LEU A 179 -13.94 14.27 6.97
CA LEU A 179 -15.37 14.14 6.70
C LEU A 179 -15.89 15.30 5.83
N ASN A 180 -15.51 16.54 6.14
CA ASN A 180 -15.86 17.70 5.33
C ASN A 180 -15.32 17.59 3.88
N GLY A 181 -14.11 17.10 3.72
CA GLY A 181 -13.51 16.91 2.41
C GLY A 181 -14.19 15.83 1.57
N LEU A 182 -14.68 14.78 2.20
CA LEU A 182 -15.38 13.65 1.54
C LEU A 182 -16.86 13.93 1.33
N ALA A 183 -17.50 14.72 2.17
CA ALA A 183 -18.94 14.98 2.14
C ALA A 183 -19.51 15.32 0.76
N PRO A 184 -18.90 16.20 -0.07
CA PRO A 184 -19.45 16.55 -1.38
C PRO A 184 -19.55 15.34 -2.36
N ARG A 185 -18.67 14.33 -2.18
CA ARG A 185 -18.74 13.10 -2.99
C ARG A 185 -19.87 12.20 -2.54
N TYR A 186 -20.02 12.01 -1.23
CA TYR A 186 -21.11 11.23 -0.64
C TYR A 186 -22.47 11.87 -0.94
N GLU A 187 -22.58 13.20 -0.80
CA GLU A 187 -23.80 13.95 -1.17
C GLU A 187 -24.19 13.74 -2.60
N ARG A 188 -23.22 13.81 -3.52
CA ARG A 188 -23.47 13.61 -4.96
C ARG A 188 -23.87 12.16 -5.28
N TYR A 189 -23.17 11.20 -4.69
CA TYR A 189 -23.42 9.78 -4.95
C TYR A 189 -24.76 9.32 -4.42
N HIS A 190 -25.12 9.73 -3.20
CA HIS A 190 -26.36 9.33 -2.53
C HIS A 190 -27.51 10.30 -2.76
N ASN A 191 -27.29 11.41 -3.47
CA ASN A 191 -28.27 12.48 -3.68
C ASN A 191 -28.91 13.00 -2.37
N VAL A 192 -28.05 13.24 -1.36
CA VAL A 192 -28.43 13.75 -0.04
C VAL A 192 -27.63 15.03 0.28
N ARG A 193 -27.99 15.73 1.35
CA ARG A 193 -27.21 16.81 1.94
C ARG A 193 -26.74 16.40 3.33
N LEU A 194 -25.48 16.66 3.63
CA LEU A 194 -24.87 16.43 4.94
C LEU A 194 -24.67 17.80 5.63
N PRO A 195 -25.56 18.20 6.57
CA PRO A 195 -25.37 19.44 7.30
C PRO A 195 -24.05 19.45 8.07
N PRO A 196 -23.36 20.59 8.21
CA PRO A 196 -22.09 20.68 8.93
C PRO A 196 -22.14 20.16 10.38
N GLN A 197 -23.30 20.30 11.04
CA GLN A 197 -23.51 19.76 12.39
C GLN A 197 -23.44 18.23 12.44
N THR A 198 -23.87 17.54 11.38
CA THR A 198 -23.78 16.06 11.29
C THR A 198 -22.34 15.58 11.17
N LEU A 199 -21.46 16.41 10.59
CA LEU A 199 -20.04 16.06 10.41
C LEU A 199 -19.19 16.35 11.67
N GLN A 200 -19.78 17.04 12.67
CA GLN A 200 -19.12 17.39 13.93
C GLN A 200 -19.61 16.54 15.12
N ALA A 201 -20.66 15.73 14.91
CA ALA A 201 -21.23 14.85 15.93
C ALA A 201 -20.47 13.54 16.05
#